data_6ed962334c169862c12b166461f5e3fb
#
_entry.id   6ed962334c169862c12b166461f5e3fb
#
_cell.length_a   1.000
_cell.length_b   1.000
_cell.length_c   1.000
_cell.angle_alpha   90.00
_cell.angle_beta   90.00
_cell.angle_gamma   90.00
#
_symmetry.space_group_name_H-M   'P 1'
#
loop_
_entity.id
_entity.type
_entity.pdbx_description
1 polymer ?
#
loop_
_entity_poly.entity_id
_entity_poly.type
_entity_poly.pdbx_seq_one_letter_code
_entity_poly.pdbx_strand_id
1 'polypeptide(L)'
;MKKKWNIVLPVLLVMVTAISLLSGCSGKSEEKEDAETITVYLWSTSLYEKYAPYIQEQLPDINIEFVVGNNDLDFYRFLDENGGLPDIITCCRFSLHDANSLKDSLMDLSTTNAAGAVYDSYLSNFMNEDGSVNWLPVCADAHGFVVNKDLFEKYDIPLPTDYDSFVSACQAFDKVGIRGFTADYYYDYTCMETLQGLSAAELSSAAGRRWRTAYSDPESTKREGLDDTVWPEAFERMEQFIRDTGLSPDDLDMNYDDIVEMYQSGKLAMYFGSSFGVKMFQDQGINTTFLPFFQENGEKWLMTTPYFHVALNHDLTQDETRRKKAMKVLNIMLSEDAQNRIISDGQDLLSYSQNVELKLTEYLKDVKPVIEENHMYIRIASNDFFAVSKDVVSKMISGEYDAEQAYQSFNAQLLEEKSISEKVILD
;
A
#
# COMPACT_ATOMS: atom_id res chain seq x y z
N MET A 1 -3.59 -36.42 -38.66
CA MET A 1 -3.47 -37.06 -37.34
C MET A 1 -3.52 -35.97 -36.27
N LYS A 2 -4.66 -35.80 -35.58
CA LYS A 2 -4.90 -34.79 -34.56
C LYS A 2 -4.54 -35.43 -33.20
N LYS A 3 -3.53 -34.91 -32.52
CA LYS A 3 -3.19 -35.29 -31.14
C LYS A 3 -3.92 -34.32 -30.18
N LYS A 4 -4.94 -34.81 -29.50
CA LYS A 4 -5.61 -34.11 -28.40
C LYS A 4 -4.69 -34.15 -27.16
N TRP A 5 -4.35 -33.00 -26.61
CA TRP A 5 -3.77 -32.89 -25.27
C TRP A 5 -4.92 -32.68 -24.28
N ASN A 6 -5.11 -33.66 -23.43
CA ASN A 6 -5.96 -33.54 -22.23
C ASN A 6 -5.13 -32.86 -21.14
N ILE A 7 -5.52 -31.64 -20.80
CA ILE A 7 -5.03 -30.98 -19.60
C ILE A 7 -5.88 -31.52 -18.45
N VAL A 8 -5.28 -32.31 -17.58
CA VAL A 8 -5.86 -32.74 -16.32
C VAL A 8 -5.52 -31.70 -15.28
N LEU A 9 -6.52 -30.94 -14.88
CA LEU A 9 -6.47 -30.02 -13.72
C LEU A 9 -6.58 -30.87 -12.45
N PRO A 10 -5.65 -30.82 -11.51
CA PRO A 10 -5.89 -31.41 -10.20
C PRO A 10 -6.72 -30.42 -9.37
N VAL A 11 -8.01 -30.71 -9.26
CA VAL A 11 -8.87 -30.12 -8.21
C VAL A 11 -8.43 -30.73 -6.89
N LEU A 12 -7.78 -29.96 -6.06
CA LEU A 12 -7.51 -30.36 -4.68
C LEU A 12 -8.81 -30.18 -3.87
N LEU A 13 -9.53 -31.30 -3.77
CA LEU A 13 -10.70 -31.43 -2.91
C LEU A 13 -10.19 -31.59 -1.48
N VAL A 14 -10.30 -30.55 -0.66
CA VAL A 14 -10.09 -30.67 0.79
C VAL A 14 -11.31 -31.43 1.34
N MET A 15 -11.13 -32.72 1.61
CA MET A 15 -12.11 -33.50 2.34
C MET A 15 -12.10 -33.10 3.82
N VAL A 16 -13.12 -32.40 4.24
CA VAL A 16 -13.53 -32.35 5.65
C VAL A 16 -14.16 -33.69 5.98
N THR A 17 -13.41 -34.59 6.59
CA THR A 17 -13.97 -35.84 7.15
C THR A 17 -14.48 -35.56 8.55
N ALA A 18 -15.79 -35.37 8.65
CA ALA A 18 -16.50 -35.53 9.90
C ALA A 18 -16.45 -37.02 10.32
N ILE A 19 -15.77 -37.34 11.42
CA ILE A 19 -15.88 -38.64 12.10
C ILE A 19 -16.76 -38.42 13.31
N SER A 20 -18.00 -38.82 13.19
CA SER A 20 -18.89 -39.03 14.35
C SER A 20 -19.08 -40.50 14.60
N LEU A 21 -19.03 -40.81 15.89
CA LEU A 21 -19.59 -41.97 16.57
C LEU A 21 -18.77 -43.26 16.65
N LEU A 22 -18.29 -43.52 17.86
CA LEU A 22 -18.64 -44.76 18.57
C LEU A 22 -18.48 -44.60 20.09
N SER A 23 -19.55 -44.84 20.77
CA SER A 23 -19.76 -44.78 22.20
C SER A 23 -18.98 -45.85 22.97
N GLY A 24 -18.59 -45.54 24.20
CA GLY A 24 -18.30 -46.59 25.15
C GLY A 24 -17.56 -46.14 26.42
N CYS A 25 -18.33 -45.82 27.46
CA CYS A 25 -18.07 -46.02 28.87
C CYS A 25 -16.90 -45.37 29.63
N SER A 26 -17.31 -44.42 30.52
CA SER A 26 -16.89 -44.37 31.93
C SER A 26 -15.45 -44.02 32.26
N GLY A 27 -15.24 -42.76 32.46
CA GLY A 27 -14.14 -42.16 33.24
C GLY A 27 -14.47 -40.67 33.36
N LYS A 28 -14.62 -40.15 34.55
CA LYS A 28 -14.65 -38.69 34.77
C LYS A 28 -13.34 -38.11 34.26
N SER A 29 -13.32 -37.73 33.02
CA SER A 29 -12.35 -36.75 32.49
C SER A 29 -12.96 -35.37 32.79
N GLU A 30 -12.25 -34.54 33.51
CA GLU A 30 -12.47 -33.12 33.49
C GLU A 30 -12.60 -32.73 32.02
N GLU A 31 -13.78 -32.22 31.63
CA GLU A 31 -13.98 -31.53 30.36
C GLU A 31 -12.96 -30.38 30.35
N LYS A 32 -11.85 -30.59 29.68
CA LYS A 32 -11.11 -29.44 29.14
C LYS A 32 -12.14 -28.73 28.28
N GLU A 33 -12.59 -27.53 28.72
CA GLU A 33 -13.23 -26.57 27.84
C GLU A 33 -12.48 -26.63 26.53
N ASP A 34 -13.16 -26.98 25.43
CA ASP A 34 -12.60 -26.93 24.08
C ASP A 34 -12.13 -25.48 23.92
N ALA A 35 -10.81 -25.29 23.98
CA ALA A 35 -10.23 -23.97 23.91
C ALA A 35 -10.55 -23.47 22.51
N GLU A 36 -11.51 -22.54 22.42
CA GLU A 36 -11.90 -21.92 21.16
C GLU A 36 -10.67 -21.46 20.41
N THR A 37 -10.47 -22.03 19.24
CA THR A 37 -9.34 -21.72 18.37
C THR A 37 -9.60 -20.37 17.72
N ILE A 38 -8.63 -19.49 17.79
CA ILE A 38 -8.63 -18.22 17.04
C ILE A 38 -8.03 -18.47 15.67
N THR A 39 -8.79 -18.17 14.62
CA THR A 39 -8.34 -18.32 13.23
C THR A 39 -7.75 -17.02 12.70
N VAL A 40 -6.54 -17.09 12.15
CA VAL A 40 -5.81 -15.94 11.62
C VAL A 40 -5.39 -16.21 10.18
N TYR A 41 -5.92 -15.44 9.23
CA TYR A 41 -5.53 -15.51 7.83
C TYR A 41 -4.52 -14.41 7.51
N LEU A 42 -3.30 -14.83 7.16
CA LEU A 42 -2.21 -13.95 6.74
C LEU A 42 -2.12 -13.96 5.22
N TRP A 43 -2.15 -12.78 4.59
CA TRP A 43 -2.26 -12.67 3.14
C TRP A 43 -1.07 -13.23 2.36
N SER A 44 0.08 -13.45 2.99
CA SER A 44 1.26 -13.99 2.33
C SER A 44 2.01 -15.01 3.16
N THR A 45 2.74 -15.89 2.47
CA THR A 45 3.66 -16.85 3.10
C THR A 45 4.73 -16.14 3.93
N SER A 46 5.24 -15.01 3.46
CA SER A 46 6.24 -14.22 4.19
C SER A 46 5.71 -13.71 5.54
N LEU A 47 4.48 -13.22 5.59
CA LEU A 47 3.85 -12.85 6.86
C LEU A 47 3.66 -14.07 7.76
N TYR A 48 3.22 -15.20 7.21
CA TYR A 48 3.05 -16.43 7.98
C TYR A 48 4.36 -16.86 8.62
N GLU A 49 5.45 -16.95 7.86
CA GLU A 49 6.75 -17.37 8.37
C GLU A 49 7.32 -16.46 9.46
N LYS A 50 7.05 -15.16 9.37
CA LYS A 50 7.55 -14.17 10.32
C LYS A 50 6.66 -14.01 11.56
N TYR A 51 5.34 -13.95 11.36
CA TYR A 51 4.38 -13.65 12.42
C TYR A 51 3.93 -14.88 13.21
N ALA A 52 3.55 -15.96 12.53
CA ALA A 52 2.88 -17.07 13.19
C ALA A 52 3.72 -17.68 14.33
N PRO A 53 5.02 -18.00 14.14
CA PRO A 53 5.84 -18.53 15.21
C PRO A 53 5.97 -17.57 16.40
N TYR A 54 6.15 -16.27 16.10
CA TYR A 54 6.32 -15.26 17.14
C TYR A 54 5.05 -15.06 17.96
N ILE A 55 3.90 -14.92 17.32
CA ILE A 55 2.63 -14.74 18.01
C ILE A 55 2.31 -15.96 18.89
N GLN A 56 2.55 -17.17 18.38
CA GLN A 56 2.32 -18.40 19.14
C GLN A 56 3.26 -18.49 20.36
N GLU A 57 4.51 -18.03 20.25
CA GLU A 57 5.45 -17.95 21.37
C GLU A 57 4.98 -16.95 22.45
N GLN A 58 4.42 -15.81 22.04
CA GLN A 58 3.92 -14.78 22.96
C GLN A 58 2.60 -15.18 23.64
N LEU A 59 1.82 -16.04 23.02
CA LEU A 59 0.48 -16.44 23.46
C LEU A 59 0.35 -17.97 23.57
N PRO A 60 1.15 -18.65 24.41
CA PRO A 60 1.17 -20.11 24.50
C PRO A 60 -0.13 -20.72 25.01
N ASP A 61 -0.94 -19.93 25.73
CA ASP A 61 -2.21 -20.37 26.32
C ASP A 61 -3.42 -20.18 25.38
N ILE A 62 -3.21 -19.59 24.20
CA ILE A 62 -4.26 -19.40 23.19
C ILE A 62 -3.99 -20.38 22.04
N ASN A 63 -4.99 -21.18 21.72
CA ASN A 63 -4.95 -22.01 20.53
C ASN A 63 -5.21 -21.12 19.31
N ILE A 64 -4.23 -21.02 18.41
CA ILE A 64 -4.29 -20.15 17.22
C ILE A 64 -4.04 -21.02 15.99
N GLU A 65 -4.95 -20.97 15.04
CA GLU A 65 -4.79 -21.56 13.72
C GLU A 65 -4.40 -20.47 12.72
N PHE A 66 -3.17 -20.55 12.23
CA PHE A 66 -2.68 -19.64 11.20
C PHE A 66 -2.80 -20.29 9.82
N VAL A 67 -3.38 -19.56 8.89
CA VAL A 67 -3.54 -19.98 7.49
C VAL A 67 -2.95 -18.91 6.59
N VAL A 68 -2.27 -19.31 5.51
CA VAL A 68 -1.94 -18.38 4.44
C VAL A 68 -3.23 -18.10 3.67
N GLY A 69 -3.73 -16.90 3.82
CA GLY A 69 -4.95 -16.41 3.17
C GLY A 69 -4.70 -15.96 1.73
N ASN A 70 -5.59 -15.13 1.25
CA ASN A 70 -5.49 -14.51 -0.06
C ASN A 70 -5.40 -12.99 0.10
N ASN A 71 -4.80 -12.33 -0.88
CA ASN A 71 -4.77 -10.86 -0.97
C ASN A 71 -6.02 -10.28 -1.68
N ASP A 72 -6.96 -11.13 -2.03
CA ASP A 72 -8.16 -10.78 -2.76
C ASP A 72 -9.35 -10.64 -1.80
N LEU A 73 -9.97 -9.46 -1.76
CA LEU A 73 -11.17 -9.21 -0.94
C LEU A 73 -12.39 -10.02 -1.41
N ASP A 74 -12.48 -10.38 -2.69
CA ASP A 74 -13.53 -11.26 -3.19
C ASP A 74 -13.48 -12.65 -2.53
N PHE A 75 -12.27 -13.11 -2.20
CA PHE A 75 -12.09 -14.34 -1.43
C PHE A 75 -12.68 -14.21 -0.02
N TYR A 76 -12.47 -13.11 0.68
CA TYR A 76 -13.04 -12.89 2.00
C TYR A 76 -14.55 -12.66 1.93
N ARG A 77 -15.08 -12.00 0.92
CA ARG A 77 -16.51 -11.90 0.66
C ARG A 77 -17.15 -13.27 0.46
N PHE A 78 -16.51 -14.11 -0.34
CA PHE A 78 -16.97 -15.50 -0.52
C PHE A 78 -16.99 -16.29 0.79
N LEU A 79 -15.97 -16.15 1.64
CA LEU A 79 -15.94 -16.81 2.96
C LEU A 79 -17.04 -16.28 3.87
N ASP A 80 -17.28 -14.99 3.88
CA ASP A 80 -18.32 -14.33 4.67
C ASP A 80 -19.71 -14.83 4.28
N GLU A 81 -20.04 -14.81 3.01
CA GLU A 81 -21.33 -15.31 2.46
C GLU A 81 -21.59 -16.79 2.80
N ASN A 82 -20.56 -17.57 3.05
CA ASN A 82 -20.64 -18.99 3.42
C ASN A 82 -20.43 -19.26 4.92
N GLY A 83 -20.39 -18.21 5.75
CA GLY A 83 -20.23 -18.31 7.19
C GLY A 83 -18.85 -18.81 7.64
N GLY A 84 -17.83 -18.63 6.81
CA GLY A 84 -16.47 -19.09 7.04
C GLY A 84 -15.44 -17.99 7.19
N LEU A 85 -15.85 -16.73 7.45
CA LEU A 85 -14.91 -15.63 7.65
C LEU A 85 -14.07 -15.86 8.92
N PRO A 86 -12.71 -15.86 8.82
CA PRO A 86 -11.83 -16.04 9.98
C PRO A 86 -11.98 -14.94 11.03
N ASP A 87 -11.50 -15.20 12.25
CA ASP A 87 -11.53 -14.19 13.32
C ASP A 87 -10.70 -12.95 13.01
N ILE A 88 -9.51 -13.19 12.42
CA ILE A 88 -8.58 -12.15 12.03
C ILE A 88 -8.20 -12.38 10.57
N ILE A 89 -8.36 -11.37 9.77
CA ILE A 89 -7.96 -11.38 8.36
C ILE A 89 -6.96 -10.28 8.08
N THR A 90 -6.06 -10.53 7.14
CA THR A 90 -5.13 -9.53 6.63
C THR A 90 -5.24 -9.44 5.11
N CYS A 91 -5.04 -8.26 4.58
CA CYS A 91 -5.06 -7.98 3.14
C CYS A 91 -3.99 -6.96 2.79
N CYS A 92 -3.45 -7.05 1.58
CA CYS A 92 -2.47 -6.12 1.05
C CYS A 92 -3.13 -5.21 0.00
N ARG A 93 -2.73 -3.95 -0.04
CA ARG A 93 -2.94 -3.05 -1.19
C ARG A 93 -4.37 -3.00 -1.74
N PHE A 94 -5.35 -2.81 -0.92
CA PHE A 94 -6.71 -2.58 -1.40
C PHE A 94 -7.09 -1.08 -1.33
N SER A 95 -8.06 -0.68 -2.14
CA SER A 95 -8.65 0.65 -2.06
C SER A 95 -9.63 0.74 -0.87
N LEU A 96 -9.92 1.95 -0.40
CA LEU A 96 -10.95 2.15 0.62
C LEU A 96 -12.33 1.67 0.17
N HIS A 97 -12.63 1.83 -1.13
CA HIS A 97 -13.86 1.31 -1.71
C HIS A 97 -13.97 -0.21 -1.53
N ASP A 98 -12.89 -0.93 -1.78
CA ASP A 98 -12.86 -2.39 -1.57
C ASP A 98 -12.97 -2.74 -0.07
N ALA A 99 -12.31 -1.97 0.81
CA ALA A 99 -12.38 -2.17 2.25
C ALA A 99 -13.81 -2.06 2.78
N ASN A 100 -14.58 -1.11 2.28
CA ASN A 100 -15.96 -0.89 2.69
C ASN A 100 -16.92 -2.00 2.25
N SER A 101 -16.55 -2.81 1.25
CA SER A 101 -17.37 -3.92 0.79
C SER A 101 -17.63 -5.01 1.83
N LEU A 102 -16.82 -5.06 2.92
CA LEU A 102 -16.97 -5.99 4.05
C LEU A 102 -17.34 -5.26 5.35
N LYS A 103 -17.73 -3.98 5.31
CA LYS A 103 -17.95 -3.15 6.49
C LYS A 103 -18.86 -3.82 7.53
N ASP A 104 -19.98 -4.38 7.09
CA ASP A 104 -20.98 -4.99 7.99
C ASP A 104 -20.52 -6.32 8.60
N SER A 105 -19.55 -6.98 7.97
CA SER A 105 -18.99 -8.26 8.40
C SER A 105 -17.75 -8.10 9.29
N LEU A 106 -17.27 -6.87 9.45
CA LEU A 106 -16.07 -6.56 10.23
C LEU A 106 -16.39 -5.73 11.48
N MET A 107 -15.62 -5.99 12.53
CA MET A 107 -15.73 -5.27 13.79
C MET A 107 -15.24 -3.82 13.65
N ASP A 108 -15.95 -2.88 14.26
CA ASP A 108 -15.43 -1.52 14.45
C ASP A 108 -14.28 -1.51 15.46
N LEU A 109 -13.12 -1.07 15.00
CA LEU A 109 -11.88 -0.98 15.78
C LEU A 109 -11.58 0.45 16.26
N SER A 110 -12.38 1.46 15.88
CA SER A 110 -12.11 2.90 16.11
C SER A 110 -11.82 3.27 17.56
N THR A 111 -12.45 2.55 18.51
CA THR A 111 -12.28 2.79 19.96
C THR A 111 -11.24 1.91 20.64
N THR A 112 -10.50 1.12 19.88
CA THR A 112 -9.48 0.21 20.41
C THR A 112 -8.15 0.92 20.67
N ASN A 113 -7.36 0.39 21.59
CA ASN A 113 -5.98 0.87 21.79
C ASN A 113 -5.12 0.68 20.53
N ALA A 114 -5.43 -0.31 19.72
CA ALA A 114 -4.76 -0.58 18.46
C ALA A 114 -4.96 0.57 17.47
N ALA A 115 -6.20 1.03 17.29
CA ALA A 115 -6.50 2.22 16.48
C ALA A 115 -5.84 3.48 17.04
N GLY A 116 -5.90 3.69 18.37
CA GLY A 116 -5.27 4.84 19.04
C GLY A 116 -3.74 4.85 18.96
N ALA A 117 -3.10 3.76 18.55
CA ALA A 117 -1.67 3.71 18.29
C ALA A 117 -1.31 4.17 16.87
N VAL A 118 -2.23 4.15 15.92
CA VAL A 118 -2.00 4.63 14.56
C VAL A 118 -2.02 6.16 14.55
N TYR A 119 -1.15 6.79 13.77
CA TYR A 119 -1.21 8.24 13.58
C TYR A 119 -2.56 8.67 13.00
N ASP A 120 -3.16 9.71 13.57
CA ASP A 120 -4.49 10.21 13.16
C ASP A 120 -4.57 10.53 11.66
N SER A 121 -3.50 11.06 11.08
CA SER A 121 -3.40 11.36 9.66
C SER A 121 -3.53 10.12 8.76
N TYR A 122 -3.16 8.94 9.25
CA TYR A 122 -3.32 7.67 8.51
C TYR A 122 -4.64 7.01 8.84
N LEU A 123 -5.02 6.98 10.10
CA LEU A 123 -6.27 6.37 10.53
C LEU A 123 -7.48 7.02 9.84
N SER A 124 -7.43 8.35 9.65
CA SER A 124 -8.48 9.09 8.96
C SER A 124 -8.69 8.67 7.50
N ASN A 125 -7.71 8.05 6.86
CA ASN A 125 -7.86 7.50 5.52
C ASN A 125 -8.64 6.19 5.47
N PHE A 126 -8.87 5.54 6.61
CA PHE A 126 -9.60 4.27 6.77
C PHE A 126 -10.86 4.43 7.62
N MET A 127 -11.22 5.67 7.94
CA MET A 127 -12.40 6.00 8.71
C MET A 127 -13.62 6.11 7.78
N ASN A 128 -14.68 5.40 8.11
CA ASN A 128 -15.96 5.52 7.45
C ASN A 128 -16.65 6.84 7.82
N GLU A 129 -17.72 7.21 7.10
CA GLU A 129 -18.48 8.44 7.38
C GLU A 129 -19.06 8.50 8.81
N ASP A 130 -19.46 7.34 9.35
CA ASP A 130 -19.97 7.22 10.72
C ASP A 130 -18.87 7.25 11.80
N GLY A 131 -17.60 7.40 11.41
CA GLY A 131 -16.44 7.41 12.28
C GLY A 131 -15.92 6.02 12.66
N SER A 132 -16.54 4.95 12.19
CA SER A 132 -16.04 3.59 12.40
C SER A 132 -14.78 3.30 11.59
N VAL A 133 -13.94 2.37 12.05
CA VAL A 133 -12.74 1.91 11.39
C VAL A 133 -12.72 0.38 11.42
N ASN A 134 -12.87 -0.26 10.29
CA ASN A 134 -12.88 -1.72 10.20
C ASN A 134 -11.51 -2.31 9.88
N TRP A 135 -10.66 -1.57 9.19
CA TRP A 135 -9.32 -1.99 8.81
C TRP A 135 -8.26 -1.08 9.43
N LEU A 136 -7.28 -1.68 10.10
CA LEU A 136 -6.12 -0.95 10.62
C LEU A 136 -4.93 -1.14 9.67
N PRO A 137 -4.33 -0.06 9.18
CA PRO A 137 -3.06 -0.14 8.46
C PRO A 137 -1.94 -0.49 9.45
N VAL A 138 -1.05 -1.41 9.07
CA VAL A 138 0.01 -1.88 10.00
C VAL A 138 1.35 -1.31 9.62
N CYS A 139 1.82 -1.61 8.42
CA CYS A 139 3.08 -1.09 7.90
C CYS A 139 2.99 -0.84 6.39
N ALA A 140 3.96 -0.11 5.86
CA ALA A 140 3.96 0.35 4.49
C ALA A 140 5.33 0.22 3.85
N ASP A 141 5.36 0.06 2.54
CA ASP A 141 6.51 0.46 1.74
C ASP A 141 6.49 1.97 1.51
N ALA A 142 7.68 2.56 1.38
CA ALA A 142 7.84 3.95 1.05
C ALA A 142 8.17 4.10 -0.43
N HIS A 143 7.58 5.12 -1.07
CA HIS A 143 7.85 5.51 -2.44
C HIS A 143 8.44 6.91 -2.47
N GLY A 144 9.46 7.08 -3.29
CA GLY A 144 10.24 8.30 -3.43
C GLY A 144 11.29 8.14 -4.52
N PHE A 145 12.46 8.74 -4.34
CA PHE A 145 13.53 8.67 -5.33
C PHE A 145 14.65 7.74 -4.87
N VAL A 146 14.95 6.74 -5.69
CA VAL A 146 16.11 5.85 -5.53
C VAL A 146 17.29 6.49 -6.24
N VAL A 147 18.42 6.68 -5.55
CA VAL A 147 19.52 7.54 -5.97
C VAL A 147 20.86 6.81 -5.97
N ASN A 148 21.55 6.80 -7.10
CA ASN A 148 22.87 6.21 -7.28
C ASN A 148 23.98 7.17 -6.79
N LYS A 149 24.38 7.05 -5.52
CA LYS A 149 25.40 7.91 -4.90
C LYS A 149 26.77 7.82 -5.58
N ASP A 150 27.13 6.65 -6.14
CA ASP A 150 28.39 6.49 -6.85
C ASP A 150 28.49 7.44 -8.05
N LEU A 151 27.38 7.71 -8.74
CA LEU A 151 27.34 8.67 -9.85
C LEU A 151 27.46 10.11 -9.34
N PHE A 152 26.79 10.46 -8.25
CA PHE A 152 26.89 11.78 -7.63
C PHE A 152 28.33 12.09 -7.19
N GLU A 153 28.98 11.14 -6.52
CA GLU A 153 30.39 11.24 -6.12
C GLU A 153 31.33 11.33 -7.33
N LYS A 154 31.13 10.49 -8.34
CA LYS A 154 31.98 10.41 -9.54
C LYS A 154 31.99 11.73 -10.33
N TYR A 155 30.85 12.41 -10.41
CA TYR A 155 30.69 13.64 -11.20
C TYR A 155 30.72 14.92 -10.37
N ASP A 156 30.99 14.81 -9.05
CA ASP A 156 31.02 15.93 -8.09
C ASP A 156 29.71 16.75 -8.12
N ILE A 157 28.58 16.03 -8.19
CA ILE A 157 27.23 16.60 -8.14
C ILE A 157 26.71 16.41 -6.72
N PRO A 158 26.22 17.45 -6.02
CA PRO A 158 25.67 17.31 -4.68
C PRO A 158 24.33 16.54 -4.70
N LEU A 159 24.09 15.74 -3.65
CA LEU A 159 22.78 15.08 -3.45
C LEU A 159 21.68 16.12 -3.27
N PRO A 160 20.50 15.90 -3.87
CA PRO A 160 19.35 16.79 -3.71
C PRO A 160 18.88 16.91 -2.27
N THR A 161 18.56 18.14 -1.85
CA THR A 161 17.98 18.43 -0.53
C THR A 161 16.63 19.14 -0.60
N ASP A 162 16.26 19.61 -1.79
CA ASP A 162 15.03 20.32 -2.13
C ASP A 162 14.75 20.16 -3.64
N TYR A 163 13.62 20.69 -4.10
CA TYR A 163 13.20 20.57 -5.49
C TYR A 163 14.19 21.22 -6.47
N ASP A 164 14.69 22.42 -6.17
CA ASP A 164 15.63 23.14 -7.05
C ASP A 164 16.95 22.39 -7.22
N SER A 165 17.48 21.82 -6.15
CA SER A 165 18.68 20.99 -6.20
C SER A 165 18.46 19.66 -6.89
N PHE A 166 17.25 19.08 -6.81
CA PHE A 166 16.86 17.88 -7.57
C PHE A 166 16.86 18.17 -9.08
N VAL A 167 16.22 19.25 -9.50
CA VAL A 167 16.22 19.69 -10.91
C VAL A 167 17.65 20.01 -11.39
N SER A 168 18.44 20.71 -10.57
CA SER A 168 19.83 21.03 -10.89
C SER A 168 20.68 19.77 -11.09
N ALA A 169 20.46 18.73 -10.28
CA ALA A 169 21.14 17.45 -10.42
C ALA A 169 20.74 16.74 -11.71
N CYS A 170 19.44 16.70 -12.06
CA CYS A 170 18.97 16.13 -13.32
C CYS A 170 19.68 16.79 -14.51
N GLN A 171 19.68 18.11 -14.57
CA GLN A 171 20.33 18.88 -15.64
C GLN A 171 21.86 18.71 -15.68
N ALA A 172 22.49 18.51 -14.52
CA ALA A 172 23.93 18.27 -14.45
C ALA A 172 24.32 16.91 -15.04
N PHE A 173 23.54 15.88 -14.75
CA PHE A 173 23.74 14.53 -15.30
C PHE A 173 23.48 14.50 -16.81
N ASP A 174 22.44 15.14 -17.31
CA ASP A 174 22.15 15.21 -18.74
C ASP A 174 23.30 15.84 -19.55
N LYS A 175 23.97 16.84 -18.98
CA LYS A 175 25.15 17.47 -19.60
C LYS A 175 26.36 16.55 -19.77
N VAL A 176 26.44 15.52 -18.93
CA VAL A 176 27.52 14.51 -19.01
C VAL A 176 27.07 13.20 -19.68
N GLY A 177 25.87 13.20 -20.27
CA GLY A 177 25.32 12.07 -21.03
C GLY A 177 24.79 10.93 -20.17
N ILE A 178 24.43 11.22 -18.92
CA ILE A 178 23.75 10.31 -18.01
C ILE A 178 22.33 10.82 -17.82
N ARG A 179 21.33 9.92 -17.91
CA ARG A 179 19.95 10.29 -17.61
C ARG A 179 19.83 10.69 -16.16
N GLY A 180 19.43 11.95 -15.88
CA GLY A 180 19.31 12.45 -14.53
C GLY A 180 18.17 11.78 -13.77
N PHE A 181 17.01 11.71 -14.40
CA PHE A 181 15.80 11.10 -13.83
C PHE A 181 14.93 10.45 -14.90
N THR A 182 14.32 9.32 -14.56
CA THR A 182 13.14 8.73 -15.22
C THR A 182 12.43 7.78 -14.26
N ALA A 183 11.40 7.07 -14.73
CA ALA A 183 10.71 6.00 -14.01
C ALA A 183 10.10 5.00 -15.01
N ASP A 184 9.53 3.93 -14.49
CA ASP A 184 8.86 2.88 -15.27
C ASP A 184 7.44 3.31 -15.69
N TYR A 185 7.36 4.42 -16.45
CA TYR A 185 6.10 5.02 -16.90
C TYR A 185 5.30 4.13 -17.86
N TYR A 186 5.81 2.97 -18.24
CA TYR A 186 5.01 1.94 -18.90
C TYR A 186 3.81 1.51 -18.05
N TYR A 187 3.91 1.59 -16.72
CA TYR A 187 2.87 1.15 -15.79
C TYR A 187 1.96 2.30 -15.35
N ASP A 188 0.70 1.98 -15.14
CA ASP A 188 -0.35 2.90 -14.68
C ASP A 188 -0.10 3.40 -13.24
N TYR A 189 0.38 2.52 -12.35
CA TYR A 189 0.68 2.87 -10.97
C TYR A 189 1.78 3.94 -10.89
N THR A 190 2.81 3.91 -11.72
CA THR A 190 3.89 4.92 -11.72
C THR A 190 3.37 6.29 -12.12
N CYS A 191 2.50 6.35 -13.14
CA CYS A 191 1.85 7.60 -13.54
C CYS A 191 1.03 8.19 -12.39
N MET A 192 0.22 7.37 -11.73
CA MET A 192 -0.61 7.76 -10.60
C MET A 192 0.22 8.19 -9.39
N GLU A 193 1.26 7.42 -9.07
CA GLU A 193 2.10 7.64 -7.89
C GLU A 193 2.96 8.89 -8.03
N THR A 194 3.49 9.16 -9.22
CA THR A 194 4.25 10.39 -9.47
C THR A 194 3.35 11.62 -9.28
N LEU A 195 2.15 11.64 -9.89
CA LEU A 195 1.19 12.73 -9.74
C LEU A 195 0.83 13.01 -8.27
N GLN A 196 0.52 11.96 -7.51
CA GLN A 196 0.14 12.10 -6.10
C GLN A 196 1.34 12.43 -5.20
N GLY A 197 2.51 11.84 -5.44
CA GLY A 197 3.70 12.06 -4.64
C GLY A 197 4.22 13.49 -4.71
N LEU A 198 4.18 14.10 -5.91
CA LEU A 198 4.55 15.50 -6.11
C LEU A 198 3.61 16.48 -5.40
N SER A 199 2.40 16.06 -5.04
CA SER A 199 1.36 16.87 -4.40
C SER A 199 0.91 16.30 -3.05
N ALA A 200 1.76 15.51 -2.42
CA ALA A 200 1.42 14.82 -1.18
C ALA A 200 1.02 15.76 -0.04
N ALA A 201 1.66 16.94 0.05
CA ALA A 201 1.34 17.96 1.05
C ALA A 201 -0.10 18.48 0.89
N GLU A 202 -0.48 18.86 -0.34
CA GLU A 202 -1.81 19.39 -0.65
C GLU A 202 -2.88 18.32 -0.49
N LEU A 203 -2.62 17.12 -1.00
CA LEU A 203 -3.53 15.97 -0.87
C LEU A 203 -3.70 15.54 0.59
N SER A 204 -2.73 15.83 1.45
CA SER A 204 -2.80 15.62 2.91
C SER A 204 -3.40 16.80 3.67
N SER A 205 -3.70 17.91 3.01
CA SER A 205 -4.40 19.06 3.63
C SER A 205 -5.79 18.70 4.11
N ALA A 206 -6.42 19.58 4.89
CA ALA A 206 -7.80 19.39 5.33
C ALA A 206 -8.79 19.29 4.14
N ALA A 207 -8.53 20.02 3.04
CA ALA A 207 -9.35 19.94 1.82
C ALA A 207 -9.12 18.58 1.11
N GLY A 208 -7.86 18.19 0.92
CA GLY A 208 -7.51 16.91 0.30
C GLY A 208 -8.08 15.71 1.06
N ARG A 209 -8.02 15.71 2.39
CA ARG A 209 -8.63 14.64 3.21
C ARG A 209 -10.14 14.59 3.08
N ARG A 210 -10.84 15.74 3.11
CA ARG A 210 -12.30 15.76 2.91
C ARG A 210 -12.69 15.20 1.56
N TRP A 211 -12.00 15.65 0.50
CA TRP A 211 -12.24 15.13 -0.83
C TRP A 211 -12.01 13.61 -0.89
N ARG A 212 -10.90 13.13 -0.32
CA ARG A 212 -10.57 11.70 -0.32
C ARG A 212 -11.65 10.87 0.37
N THR A 213 -12.18 11.33 1.51
CA THR A 213 -13.26 10.65 2.22
C THR A 213 -14.51 10.56 1.36
N ALA A 214 -14.92 11.68 0.74
CA ALA A 214 -16.07 11.71 -0.15
C ALA A 214 -15.88 10.85 -1.41
N TYR A 215 -14.69 10.89 -2.01
CA TYR A 215 -14.34 10.08 -3.18
C TYR A 215 -14.37 8.57 -2.87
N SER A 216 -13.97 8.17 -1.69
CA SER A 216 -13.87 6.77 -1.26
C SER A 216 -15.17 6.20 -0.67
N ASP A 217 -16.21 7.02 -0.49
CA ASP A 217 -17.47 6.57 0.04
C ASP A 217 -18.25 5.74 -1.00
N PRO A 218 -18.47 4.43 -0.75
CA PRO A 218 -19.21 3.56 -1.66
C PRO A 218 -20.71 3.84 -1.67
N GLU A 219 -21.25 4.44 -0.60
CA GLU A 219 -22.68 4.73 -0.47
C GLU A 219 -23.03 6.13 -1.00
N SER A 220 -22.03 6.94 -1.35
CA SER A 220 -22.27 8.25 -1.92
C SER A 220 -23.02 8.16 -3.25
N THR A 221 -24.24 8.63 -3.25
CA THR A 221 -25.06 8.75 -4.47
C THR A 221 -24.57 9.87 -5.39
N LYS A 222 -23.73 10.76 -4.85
CA LYS A 222 -23.02 11.79 -5.61
C LYS A 222 -21.57 11.35 -5.78
N ARG A 223 -21.21 11.14 -7.02
CA ARG A 223 -19.82 10.92 -7.34
C ARG A 223 -19.07 12.23 -7.33
N GLU A 224 -18.19 12.36 -6.37
CA GLU A 224 -17.26 13.45 -6.33
C GLU A 224 -16.27 13.28 -7.50
N GLY A 225 -16.18 14.29 -8.34
CA GLY A 225 -15.06 14.46 -9.24
C GLY A 225 -13.80 14.81 -8.44
N LEU A 226 -12.75 15.23 -9.12
CA LEU A 226 -11.59 15.82 -8.45
C LEU A 226 -12.00 17.15 -7.76
N ASP A 227 -11.46 17.38 -6.57
CA ASP A 227 -11.64 18.65 -5.86
C ASP A 227 -10.96 19.80 -6.60
N ASP A 228 -11.71 20.85 -6.91
CA ASP A 228 -11.24 22.00 -7.70
C ASP A 228 -10.32 22.96 -6.93
N THR A 229 -10.12 22.73 -5.63
CA THR A 229 -9.20 23.51 -4.80
C THR A 229 -7.85 22.85 -4.56
N VAL A 230 -7.71 21.56 -4.86
CA VAL A 230 -6.48 20.77 -4.60
C VAL A 230 -5.87 20.22 -5.89
N TRP A 231 -6.67 19.62 -6.75
CA TRP A 231 -6.16 18.89 -7.89
C TRP A 231 -5.62 19.74 -9.05
N PRO A 232 -6.15 20.94 -9.36
CA PRO A 232 -5.54 21.78 -10.39
C PRO A 232 -4.04 22.02 -10.13
N GLU A 233 -3.68 22.35 -8.89
CA GLU A 233 -2.30 22.57 -8.48
C GLU A 233 -1.44 21.30 -8.61
N ALA A 234 -2.01 20.12 -8.37
CA ALA A 234 -1.31 18.85 -8.56
C ALA A 234 -0.93 18.61 -10.03
N PHE A 235 -1.81 18.98 -10.98
CA PHE A 235 -1.50 18.89 -12.40
C PHE A 235 -0.50 19.94 -12.86
N GLU A 236 -0.56 21.16 -12.32
CA GLU A 236 0.45 22.20 -12.57
C GLU A 236 1.85 21.73 -12.13
N ARG A 237 1.97 21.09 -10.98
CA ARG A 237 3.23 20.51 -10.49
C ARG A 237 3.71 19.37 -11.37
N MET A 238 2.82 18.51 -11.82
CA MET A 238 3.19 17.41 -12.72
C MET A 238 3.72 17.98 -14.06
N GLU A 239 3.08 19.00 -14.63
CA GLU A 239 3.55 19.67 -15.84
C GLU A 239 4.94 20.30 -15.64
N GLN A 240 5.13 21.00 -14.52
CA GLN A 240 6.42 21.56 -14.16
C GLN A 240 7.48 20.47 -14.01
N PHE A 241 7.19 19.39 -13.29
CA PHE A 241 8.11 18.29 -13.09
C PHE A 241 8.53 17.61 -14.40
N ILE A 242 7.59 17.39 -15.33
CA ILE A 242 7.85 16.85 -16.67
C ILE A 242 8.87 17.74 -17.39
N ARG A 243 8.62 19.06 -17.42
CA ARG A 243 9.50 20.03 -18.07
C ARG A 243 10.89 20.08 -17.44
N ASP A 244 10.95 20.13 -16.10
CA ASP A 244 12.17 20.35 -15.36
C ASP A 244 13.10 19.12 -15.32
N THR A 245 12.53 17.91 -15.40
CA THR A 245 13.27 16.63 -15.46
C THR A 245 13.54 16.16 -16.88
N GLY A 246 12.95 16.82 -17.89
CA GLY A 246 13.12 16.46 -19.30
C GLY A 246 12.45 15.12 -19.65
N LEU A 247 11.37 14.72 -18.95
CA LEU A 247 10.56 13.58 -19.36
C LEU A 247 10.00 13.80 -20.76
N SER A 248 9.94 12.73 -21.54
CA SER A 248 9.60 12.75 -22.96
C SER A 248 8.81 11.51 -23.36
N PRO A 249 8.23 11.45 -24.56
CA PRO A 249 7.52 10.25 -25.03
C PRO A 249 8.34 8.96 -24.96
N ASP A 250 9.66 9.02 -25.06
CA ASP A 250 10.55 7.86 -24.96
C ASP A 250 10.50 7.21 -23.55
N ASP A 251 10.15 7.99 -22.52
CA ASP A 251 10.02 7.48 -21.14
C ASP A 251 8.73 6.66 -20.93
N LEU A 252 7.72 6.81 -21.80
CA LEU A 252 6.44 6.11 -21.69
C LEU A 252 6.50 4.61 -21.97
N ASP A 253 7.52 4.16 -22.67
CA ASP A 253 7.77 2.76 -23.00
C ASP A 253 8.72 2.09 -21.98
N MET A 254 9.29 2.87 -21.05
CA MET A 254 10.20 2.38 -20.01
C MET A 254 9.46 1.51 -19.00
N ASN A 255 9.87 0.25 -18.91
CA ASN A 255 9.40 -0.69 -17.89
C ASN A 255 10.44 -0.86 -16.76
N TYR A 256 10.12 -1.62 -15.72
CA TYR A 256 11.00 -1.81 -14.58
C TYR A 256 12.35 -2.45 -14.95
N ASP A 257 12.36 -3.40 -15.88
CA ASP A 257 13.62 -4.07 -16.30
C ASP A 257 14.55 -3.07 -17.01
N ASP A 258 14.00 -2.14 -17.81
CA ASP A 258 14.76 -1.07 -18.46
C ASP A 258 15.37 -0.13 -17.42
N ILE A 259 14.62 0.26 -16.39
CA ILE A 259 15.11 1.08 -15.27
C ILE A 259 16.25 0.37 -14.54
N VAL A 260 16.08 -0.91 -14.21
CA VAL A 260 17.09 -1.72 -13.52
C VAL A 260 18.37 -1.80 -14.37
N GLU A 261 18.27 -2.07 -15.67
CA GLU A 261 19.42 -2.13 -16.57
C GLU A 261 20.18 -0.79 -16.66
N MET A 262 19.43 0.31 -16.82
CA MET A 262 20.03 1.65 -16.89
C MET A 262 20.74 2.03 -15.59
N TYR A 263 20.11 1.75 -14.45
CA TYR A 263 20.66 2.07 -13.13
C TYR A 263 21.92 1.25 -12.85
N GLN A 264 21.88 -0.06 -13.07
CA GLN A 264 23.02 -0.96 -12.91
C GLN A 264 24.20 -0.62 -13.83
N SER A 265 23.91 -0.20 -15.05
CA SER A 265 24.95 0.20 -16.01
C SER A 265 25.51 1.61 -15.78
N GLY A 266 25.02 2.33 -14.76
CA GLY A 266 25.42 3.70 -14.46
C GLY A 266 24.99 4.74 -15.50
N LYS A 267 23.91 4.47 -16.22
CA LYS A 267 23.29 5.36 -17.21
C LYS A 267 22.13 6.18 -16.65
N LEU A 268 21.67 5.88 -15.44
CA LEU A 268 20.57 6.54 -14.75
C LEU A 268 21.00 6.92 -13.34
N ALA A 269 20.85 8.20 -12.98
CA ALA A 269 21.26 8.72 -11.69
C ALA A 269 20.18 8.56 -10.61
N MET A 270 18.93 8.81 -10.96
CA MET A 270 17.78 8.76 -10.06
C MET A 270 16.58 8.18 -10.79
N TYR A 271 15.76 7.42 -10.06
CA TYR A 271 14.46 7.01 -10.57
C TYR A 271 13.41 7.05 -9.46
N PHE A 272 12.13 7.20 -9.84
CA PHE A 272 11.03 7.01 -8.91
C PHE A 272 10.83 5.51 -8.65
N GLY A 273 10.76 5.13 -7.38
CA GLY A 273 10.59 3.75 -7.00
C GLY A 273 10.34 3.56 -5.50
N SER A 274 10.20 2.30 -5.12
CA SER A 274 9.98 1.88 -3.74
C SER A 274 11.31 1.72 -2.99
N SER A 275 11.27 1.88 -1.66
CA SER A 275 12.38 1.58 -0.74
C SER A 275 12.94 0.16 -0.89
N PHE A 276 12.15 -0.81 -1.35
CA PHE A 276 12.62 -2.15 -1.68
C PHE A 276 13.75 -2.18 -2.73
N GLY A 277 13.72 -1.26 -3.71
CA GLY A 277 14.72 -1.18 -4.76
C GLY A 277 16.11 -0.84 -4.23
N VAL A 278 16.19 -0.09 -3.14
CA VAL A 278 17.47 0.35 -2.57
C VAL A 278 18.35 -0.81 -2.13
N LYS A 279 17.77 -1.73 -1.34
CA LYS A 279 18.51 -2.91 -0.87
C LYS A 279 18.98 -3.79 -2.02
N MET A 280 18.16 -3.98 -3.03
CA MET A 280 18.50 -4.79 -4.21
C MET A 280 19.78 -4.29 -4.89
N PHE A 281 19.92 -2.97 -5.07
CA PHE A 281 21.12 -2.40 -5.69
C PHE A 281 22.32 -2.37 -4.74
N GLN A 282 22.12 -2.16 -3.46
CA GLN A 282 23.20 -2.25 -2.48
C GLN A 282 23.80 -3.66 -2.39
N ASP A 283 22.96 -4.69 -2.43
CA ASP A 283 23.40 -6.09 -2.46
C ASP A 283 24.24 -6.41 -3.72
N GLN A 284 24.10 -5.62 -4.78
CA GLN A 284 24.91 -5.68 -6.01
C GLN A 284 26.16 -4.77 -5.96
N GLY A 285 26.38 -4.08 -4.84
CA GLY A 285 27.56 -3.24 -4.64
C GLY A 285 27.41 -1.81 -5.20
N ILE A 286 26.19 -1.37 -5.54
CA ILE A 286 25.91 0.00 -5.97
C ILE A 286 25.53 0.80 -4.72
N ASN A 287 26.27 1.87 -4.42
CA ASN A 287 25.98 2.74 -3.28
C ASN A 287 24.71 3.56 -3.56
N THR A 288 23.61 3.06 -3.05
CA THR A 288 22.26 3.60 -3.31
C THR A 288 21.67 4.20 -2.03
N THR A 289 20.99 5.33 -2.15
CA THR A 289 20.20 5.93 -1.08
C THR A 289 18.78 6.20 -1.54
N PHE A 290 17.93 6.67 -0.62
CA PHE A 290 16.52 6.94 -0.85
C PHE A 290 16.16 8.35 -0.40
N LEU A 291 15.51 9.12 -1.27
CA LEU A 291 15.10 10.49 -1.01
C LEU A 291 13.58 10.64 -1.11
N PRO A 292 12.98 11.55 -0.32
CA PRO A 292 11.56 11.83 -0.36
C PRO A 292 11.18 12.69 -1.58
N PHE A 293 9.89 12.84 -1.83
CA PHE A 293 9.38 13.88 -2.71
C PHE A 293 9.64 15.26 -2.08
N PHE A 294 10.15 16.16 -2.88
CA PHE A 294 10.36 17.55 -2.52
C PHE A 294 9.14 18.36 -2.96
N GLN A 295 8.51 19.06 -2.02
CA GLN A 295 7.37 19.92 -2.29
C GLN A 295 7.84 21.38 -2.50
N GLU A 296 7.07 22.18 -3.24
CA GLU A 296 7.36 23.60 -3.46
C GLU A 296 7.46 24.43 -2.19
N ASN A 297 6.65 24.11 -1.18
CA ASN A 297 6.67 24.78 0.12
C ASN A 297 7.91 24.44 0.96
N GLY A 298 8.82 23.63 0.44
CA GLY A 298 10.04 23.16 1.11
C GLY A 298 9.85 21.95 2.01
N GLU A 299 8.63 21.45 2.14
CA GLU A 299 8.37 20.20 2.85
C GLU A 299 8.89 18.99 2.07
N LYS A 300 9.09 17.91 2.78
CA LYS A 300 9.50 16.61 2.25
C LYS A 300 8.45 15.58 2.60
N TRP A 301 8.02 14.80 1.63
CA TRP A 301 6.98 13.81 1.81
C TRP A 301 7.39 12.46 1.24
N LEU A 302 7.00 11.40 1.93
CA LEU A 302 7.02 10.05 1.36
C LEU A 302 5.60 9.70 0.91
N MET A 303 5.48 9.09 -0.25
CA MET A 303 4.26 8.38 -0.54
C MET A 303 4.38 6.97 -0.01
N THR A 304 3.30 6.42 0.52
CA THR A 304 3.29 5.10 1.11
C THR A 304 2.18 4.24 0.52
N THR A 305 2.47 2.96 0.42
CA THR A 305 1.49 1.94 0.09
C THR A 305 1.42 0.97 1.25
N PRO A 306 0.26 0.78 1.88
CA PRO A 306 0.15 -0.18 2.98
C PRO A 306 0.58 -1.58 2.52
N TYR A 307 1.55 -2.14 3.24
CA TYR A 307 2.01 -3.50 3.00
C TYR A 307 0.97 -4.52 3.42
N PHE A 308 0.28 -4.25 4.52
CA PHE A 308 -0.94 -4.95 4.87
C PHE A 308 -1.82 -4.18 5.85
N HIS A 309 -3.09 -4.57 5.83
CA HIS A 309 -4.11 -4.15 6.78
C HIS A 309 -4.58 -5.36 7.57
N VAL A 310 -5.12 -5.12 8.74
CA VAL A 310 -5.71 -6.15 9.60
C VAL A 310 -7.12 -5.76 9.98
N ALA A 311 -8.03 -6.74 9.96
CA ALA A 311 -9.41 -6.59 10.40
C ALA A 311 -9.85 -7.79 11.25
N LEU A 312 -10.88 -7.58 12.05
CA LEU A 312 -11.52 -8.59 12.91
C LEU A 312 -12.95 -8.86 12.47
N ASN A 313 -13.34 -10.12 12.48
CA ASN A 313 -14.68 -10.55 12.17
C ASN A 313 -15.71 -9.96 13.15
N HIS A 314 -16.84 -9.47 12.63
CA HIS A 314 -17.93 -8.91 13.43
C HIS A 314 -18.52 -9.92 14.43
N ASP A 315 -18.55 -11.21 14.12
CA ASP A 315 -19.09 -12.25 15.00
C ASP A 315 -18.39 -12.31 16.37
N LEU A 316 -17.15 -11.82 16.46
CA LEU A 316 -16.45 -11.67 17.73
C LEU A 316 -17.17 -10.72 18.70
N THR A 317 -18.05 -9.85 18.23
CA THR A 317 -18.88 -8.98 19.09
C THR A 317 -19.88 -9.75 19.90
N GLN A 318 -20.27 -10.93 19.45
CA GLN A 318 -21.25 -11.82 20.10
C GLN A 318 -20.62 -12.77 21.12
N ASP A 319 -19.27 -12.93 21.10
CA ASP A 319 -18.51 -13.77 22.00
C ASP A 319 -17.38 -13.00 22.69
N GLU A 320 -17.61 -12.56 23.90
CA GLU A 320 -16.66 -11.75 24.66
C GLU A 320 -15.34 -12.50 24.94
N THR A 321 -15.41 -13.81 25.17
CA THR A 321 -14.21 -14.62 25.45
C THR A 321 -13.35 -14.76 24.23
N ARG A 322 -13.96 -15.12 23.10
CA ARG A 322 -13.27 -15.23 21.81
C ARG A 322 -12.72 -13.87 21.36
N ARG A 323 -13.52 -12.81 21.48
CA ARG A 323 -13.08 -11.43 21.19
C ARG A 323 -11.85 -11.03 22.00
N LYS A 324 -11.83 -11.31 23.31
CA LYS A 324 -10.66 -11.00 24.15
C LYS A 324 -9.39 -11.73 23.70
N LYS A 325 -9.52 -12.99 23.25
CA LYS A 325 -8.39 -13.74 22.69
C LYS A 325 -7.93 -13.15 21.36
N ALA A 326 -8.86 -12.87 20.43
CA ALA A 326 -8.54 -12.23 19.15
C ALA A 326 -7.87 -10.86 19.33
N MET A 327 -8.35 -10.03 20.26
CA MET A 327 -7.73 -8.74 20.58
C MET A 327 -6.31 -8.89 21.15
N LYS A 328 -6.01 -9.95 21.91
CA LYS A 328 -4.63 -10.22 22.33
C LYS A 328 -3.73 -10.55 21.14
N VAL A 329 -4.22 -11.36 20.20
CA VAL A 329 -3.48 -11.69 18.97
C VAL A 329 -3.24 -10.41 18.17
N LEU A 330 -4.25 -9.59 17.94
CA LEU A 330 -4.14 -8.30 17.26
C LEU A 330 -3.09 -7.41 17.93
N ASN A 331 -3.13 -7.26 19.26
CA ASN A 331 -2.18 -6.41 19.99
C ASN A 331 -0.73 -6.92 19.85
N ILE A 332 -0.50 -8.23 19.81
CA ILE A 332 0.82 -8.79 19.53
C ILE A 332 1.24 -8.52 18.09
N MET A 333 0.35 -8.69 17.12
CA MET A 333 0.63 -8.38 15.70
C MET A 333 1.04 -6.92 15.51
N LEU A 334 0.45 -6.00 16.27
CA LEU A 334 0.71 -4.56 16.19
C LEU A 334 1.78 -4.07 17.18
N SER A 335 2.40 -4.97 17.95
CA SER A 335 3.49 -4.61 18.86
C SER A 335 4.74 -4.18 18.09
N GLU A 336 5.56 -3.37 18.75
CA GLU A 336 6.85 -2.91 18.22
C GLU A 336 7.75 -4.07 17.77
N ASP A 337 7.86 -5.11 18.61
CA ASP A 337 8.69 -6.28 18.31
C ASP A 337 8.18 -7.05 17.07
N ALA A 338 6.85 -7.22 16.95
CA ALA A 338 6.25 -7.89 15.80
C ALA A 338 6.46 -7.09 14.53
N GLN A 339 6.20 -5.79 14.56
CA GLN A 339 6.37 -4.93 13.39
C GLN A 339 7.85 -4.85 12.97
N ASN A 340 8.78 -4.68 13.89
CA ASN A 340 10.20 -4.66 13.58
C ASN A 340 10.72 -6.00 12.99
N ARG A 341 10.08 -7.14 13.28
CA ARG A 341 10.41 -8.43 12.62
C ARG A 341 10.08 -8.45 11.14
N ILE A 342 9.04 -7.75 10.72
CA ILE A 342 8.67 -7.62 9.32
C ILE A 342 9.53 -6.56 8.64
N ILE A 343 9.70 -5.43 9.31
CA ILE A 343 10.39 -4.25 8.79
C ILE A 343 11.89 -4.54 8.60
N SER A 344 12.53 -5.20 9.57
CA SER A 344 14.00 -5.36 9.60
C SER A 344 14.57 -6.41 8.68
N ASP A 345 13.75 -7.24 8.03
CA ASP A 345 14.22 -8.38 7.24
C ASP A 345 14.48 -8.03 5.76
N GLY A 346 15.01 -6.83 5.54
CA GLY A 346 15.43 -6.35 4.24
C GLY A 346 14.30 -5.88 3.32
N GLN A 347 13.14 -5.62 3.88
CA GLN A 347 12.02 -5.03 3.15
C GLN A 347 11.87 -3.52 3.43
N ASP A 348 12.60 -2.99 4.43
CA ASP A 348 12.64 -1.56 4.77
C ASP A 348 11.27 -0.88 4.79
N LEU A 349 10.32 -1.58 5.43
CA LEU A 349 8.97 -1.07 5.61
C LEU A 349 8.93 -0.01 6.71
N LEU A 350 7.91 0.84 6.65
CA LEU A 350 7.60 1.85 7.65
C LEU A 350 6.40 1.40 8.48
N SER A 351 6.32 1.84 9.75
CA SER A 351 5.14 1.63 10.58
C SER A 351 4.22 2.85 10.53
N TYR A 352 2.92 2.60 10.53
CA TYR A 352 1.92 3.65 10.77
C TYR A 352 1.64 3.89 12.25
N SER A 353 2.29 3.14 13.15
CA SER A 353 2.10 3.28 14.59
C SER A 353 3.09 4.26 15.19
N GLN A 354 2.57 5.24 15.96
CA GLN A 354 3.39 6.18 16.76
C GLN A 354 4.10 5.51 17.94
N ASN A 355 3.76 4.27 18.27
CA ASN A 355 4.33 3.51 19.38
C ASN A 355 5.45 2.54 18.93
N VAL A 356 5.83 2.56 17.66
CA VAL A 356 6.86 1.69 17.10
C VAL A 356 8.11 2.51 16.79
N GLU A 357 9.21 2.25 17.49
CA GLU A 357 10.52 2.79 17.14
C GLU A 357 11.10 1.96 15.97
N LEU A 358 11.24 2.60 14.82
CA LEU A 358 11.73 1.94 13.61
C LEU A 358 13.24 1.74 13.66
N LYS A 359 13.68 0.51 13.42
CA LYS A 359 15.08 0.15 13.21
C LYS A 359 15.42 0.33 11.73
N LEU A 360 15.45 1.59 11.27
CA LEU A 360 15.76 1.92 9.89
C LEU A 360 17.18 1.51 9.51
N THR A 361 17.31 1.02 8.28
CA THR A 361 18.61 0.79 7.64
C THR A 361 19.33 2.11 7.36
N GLU A 362 20.63 2.03 7.12
CA GLU A 362 21.48 3.22 6.90
C GLU A 362 20.95 4.15 5.81
N TYR A 363 20.45 3.58 4.70
CA TYR A 363 19.95 4.34 3.55
C TYR A 363 18.55 4.95 3.75
N LEU A 364 17.80 4.50 4.75
CA LEU A 364 16.52 5.12 5.13
C LEU A 364 16.69 6.19 6.22
N LYS A 365 17.88 6.38 6.76
CA LYS A 365 18.12 7.43 7.78
C LYS A 365 17.85 8.83 7.26
N ASP A 366 18.09 9.09 5.98
CA ASP A 366 17.87 10.40 5.38
C ASP A 366 16.38 10.78 5.32
N VAL A 367 15.49 9.79 5.35
CA VAL A 367 14.03 10.00 5.39
C VAL A 367 13.44 9.91 6.80
N LYS A 368 14.26 9.60 7.81
CA LYS A 368 13.79 9.51 9.20
C LYS A 368 13.07 10.79 9.68
N PRO A 369 13.57 12.01 9.42
CA PRO A 369 12.84 13.22 9.81
C PRO A 369 11.45 13.31 9.19
N VAL A 370 11.29 12.90 7.93
CA VAL A 370 10.01 12.90 7.21
C VAL A 370 9.00 11.96 7.89
N ILE A 371 9.49 10.80 8.39
CA ILE A 371 8.67 9.83 9.13
C ILE A 371 8.28 10.40 10.49
N GLU A 372 9.23 10.99 11.22
CA GLU A 372 9.01 11.58 12.55
C GLU A 372 8.07 12.80 12.51
N GLU A 373 8.10 13.57 11.42
CA GLU A 373 7.19 14.68 11.15
C GLU A 373 5.81 14.22 10.64
N ASN A 374 5.63 12.90 10.43
CA ASN A 374 4.41 12.32 9.93
C ASN A 374 4.02 12.80 8.50
N HIS A 375 5.02 13.11 7.68
CA HIS A 375 4.85 13.50 6.28
C HIS A 375 4.83 12.29 5.36
N MET A 376 3.92 11.37 5.63
CA MET A 376 3.72 10.16 4.83
C MET A 376 2.29 10.18 4.25
N TYR A 377 2.17 10.18 2.95
CA TYR A 377 0.90 10.18 2.24
C TYR A 377 0.53 8.77 1.79
N ILE A 378 -0.65 8.28 2.16
CA ILE A 378 -1.18 7.01 1.64
C ILE A 378 -1.79 7.28 0.28
N ARG A 379 -1.26 6.64 -0.77
CA ARG A 379 -1.80 6.81 -2.12
C ARG A 379 -3.26 6.39 -2.24
N ILE A 380 -4.00 7.06 -3.11
CA ILE A 380 -5.30 6.57 -3.56
C ILE A 380 -5.03 5.53 -4.65
N ALA A 381 -5.63 4.35 -4.50
CA ALA A 381 -5.50 3.27 -5.44
C ALA A 381 -6.89 2.68 -5.72
N SER A 382 -7.36 2.85 -6.95
CA SER A 382 -8.53 2.16 -7.49
C SER A 382 -8.27 1.88 -8.96
N ASN A 383 -8.91 0.86 -9.53
CA ASN A 383 -8.70 0.50 -10.93
C ASN A 383 -8.98 1.66 -11.87
N ASP A 384 -10.05 2.42 -11.61
CA ASP A 384 -10.43 3.59 -12.41
C ASP A 384 -9.35 4.67 -12.32
N PHE A 385 -8.85 4.95 -11.10
CA PHE A 385 -7.82 5.96 -10.89
C PHE A 385 -6.50 5.59 -11.55
N PHE A 386 -6.13 4.30 -11.56
CA PHE A 386 -4.94 3.79 -12.26
C PHE A 386 -5.05 4.04 -13.77
N ALA A 387 -6.16 3.59 -14.38
CA ALA A 387 -6.37 3.68 -15.82
C ALA A 387 -6.40 5.13 -16.32
N VAL A 388 -7.13 6.00 -15.62
CA VAL A 388 -7.24 7.43 -15.96
C VAL A 388 -5.89 8.14 -15.75
N SER A 389 -5.15 7.82 -14.69
CA SER A 389 -3.81 8.38 -14.47
C SER A 389 -2.86 8.02 -15.60
N LYS A 390 -2.89 6.77 -16.07
CA LYS A 390 -2.05 6.34 -17.20
C LYS A 390 -2.36 7.13 -18.46
N ASP A 391 -3.64 7.25 -18.81
CA ASP A 391 -4.05 7.98 -20.03
C ASP A 391 -3.62 9.46 -19.95
N VAL A 392 -3.97 10.13 -18.87
CA VAL A 392 -3.79 11.58 -18.76
C VAL A 392 -2.31 11.96 -18.56
N VAL A 393 -1.59 11.29 -17.66
CA VAL A 393 -0.17 11.58 -17.42
C VAL A 393 0.68 11.25 -18.67
N SER A 394 0.34 10.19 -19.41
CA SER A 394 1.02 9.91 -20.68
C SER A 394 0.83 11.03 -21.70
N LYS A 395 -0.36 11.62 -21.77
CA LYS A 395 -0.63 12.77 -22.64
C LYS A 395 0.09 14.05 -22.18
N MET A 396 0.27 14.24 -20.87
CA MET A 396 1.11 15.32 -20.36
C MET A 396 2.58 15.12 -20.75
N ILE A 397 3.13 13.92 -20.56
CA ILE A 397 4.53 13.60 -20.91
C ILE A 397 4.75 13.73 -22.43
N SER A 398 3.77 13.38 -23.24
CA SER A 398 3.85 13.56 -24.70
C SER A 398 3.63 15.00 -25.16
N GLY A 399 3.28 15.91 -24.26
CA GLY A 399 2.99 17.32 -24.59
C GLY A 399 1.66 17.53 -25.30
N GLU A 400 0.76 16.54 -25.25
CA GLU A 400 -0.59 16.64 -25.83
C GLU A 400 -1.54 17.43 -24.90
N TYR A 401 -1.35 17.32 -23.56
CA TYR A 401 -2.11 18.06 -22.57
C TYR A 401 -1.20 18.96 -21.73
N ASP A 402 -1.64 20.20 -21.53
CA ASP A 402 -1.19 21.06 -20.43
C ASP A 402 -1.90 20.70 -19.13
N ALA A 403 -1.57 21.36 -18.02
CA ALA A 403 -2.11 21.06 -16.70
C ALA A 403 -3.62 21.21 -16.64
N GLU A 404 -4.18 22.27 -17.23
CA GLU A 404 -5.65 22.50 -17.25
C GLU A 404 -6.37 21.45 -18.05
N GLN A 405 -5.90 21.10 -19.24
CA GLN A 405 -6.46 20.06 -20.10
C GLN A 405 -6.39 18.69 -19.40
N ALA A 406 -5.29 18.41 -18.72
CA ALA A 406 -5.08 17.18 -17.96
C ALA A 406 -6.09 17.07 -16.81
N TYR A 407 -6.23 18.11 -16.00
CA TYR A 407 -7.22 18.17 -14.91
C TYR A 407 -8.64 17.95 -15.43
N GLN A 408 -9.05 18.68 -16.46
CA GLN A 408 -10.41 18.56 -17.04
C GLN A 408 -10.67 17.17 -17.61
N SER A 409 -9.71 16.60 -18.34
CA SER A 409 -9.81 15.28 -18.91
C SER A 409 -9.88 14.19 -17.84
N PHE A 410 -9.04 14.28 -16.81
CA PHE A 410 -9.01 13.34 -15.69
C PHE A 410 -10.34 13.32 -14.95
N ASN A 411 -10.85 14.51 -14.61
CA ASN A 411 -12.12 14.66 -13.91
C ASN A 411 -13.30 14.10 -14.73
N ALA A 412 -13.33 14.39 -16.03
CA ALA A 412 -14.37 13.89 -16.92
C ALA A 412 -14.35 12.35 -17.02
N GLN A 413 -13.17 11.76 -17.20
CA GLN A 413 -13.03 10.30 -17.32
C GLN A 413 -13.43 9.59 -16.03
N LEU A 414 -13.02 10.09 -14.85
CA LEU A 414 -13.47 9.51 -13.57
C LEU A 414 -14.99 9.50 -13.43
N LEU A 415 -15.65 10.56 -13.86
CA LEU A 415 -17.11 10.66 -13.78
C LEU A 415 -17.81 9.74 -14.78
N GLU A 416 -17.23 9.52 -15.97
CA GLU A 416 -17.78 8.60 -17.00
C GLU A 416 -17.64 7.13 -16.59
N GLU A 417 -16.49 6.69 -16.14
CA GLU A 417 -16.23 5.29 -15.76
C GLU A 417 -17.15 4.84 -14.64
N LYS A 418 -17.33 5.68 -13.65
CA LYS A 418 -18.31 5.44 -12.61
C LYS A 418 -19.74 5.25 -13.15
N SER A 419 -20.14 5.99 -14.18
CA SER A 419 -21.46 5.87 -14.79
C SER A 419 -21.65 4.55 -15.54
N ILE A 420 -20.59 3.90 -16.00
CA ILE A 420 -20.63 2.61 -16.71
C ILE A 420 -20.78 1.46 -15.71
N SER A 421 -20.06 1.48 -14.60
CA SER A 421 -20.18 0.46 -13.55
C SER A 421 -21.57 0.43 -12.90
N GLU A 422 -22.26 1.56 -12.79
CA GLU A 422 -23.66 1.60 -12.34
C GLU A 422 -24.66 0.98 -13.33
N LYS A 423 -24.38 1.04 -14.64
CA LYS A 423 -25.24 0.44 -15.67
C LYS A 423 -25.14 -1.08 -15.76
N VAL A 424 -23.98 -1.63 -15.38
CA VAL A 424 -23.73 -3.09 -15.38
C VAL A 424 -24.36 -3.79 -14.17
N ILE A 425 -24.63 -3.06 -13.08
CA ILE A 425 -25.29 -3.60 -11.87
C ILE A 425 -26.82 -3.61 -12.00
N LEU A 426 -27.40 -2.92 -12.99
CA LEU A 426 -28.86 -2.80 -13.18
C LEU A 426 -29.44 -3.68 -14.32
N ASP A 427 -28.62 -4.45 -15.02
CA ASP A 427 -29.01 -5.46 -16.02
C ASP A 427 -28.70 -6.90 -15.53
#